data_4dabaa9e4d151cb907bfa99e2d4859b6
#
_entry.id   4dabaa9e4d151cb907bfa99e2d4859b6
#
_cell.length_a   1.000
_cell.length_b   1.000
_cell.length_c   1.000
_cell.angle_alpha   90.00
_cell.angle_beta   90.00
_cell.angle_gamma   90.00
#
_symmetry.space_group_name_H-M   'P 1'
#
loop_
_entity.id
_entity.type
_entity.pdbx_description
1 polymer ?
#
loop_
_entity_poly.entity_id
_entity_poly.type
_entity_poly.pdbx_seq_one_letter_code
_entity_poly.pdbx_strand_id
1 'polypeptide(L)'
;MDPALAETAAGAAMAKQEGSRTIRVLPLGDSITQGGRSDRPEYTYRYPLYFMLKDAGYDVDFIGSQRAGLEESATWPDQNGMAFDADHEGHYGWTTAEVRDHLQEWLSKYPAPPDITLIDLGSNDQEADSYQTAIVEPLKDIVAMLREKNPNVVVLLGHILANGRKARSIRPLLEQIARETRTPISPVETVLHYKNWHERPGLPYSDTFDWAHPNLSGQRKMADNYFAAMRPYLDRLQSSEVGVAHRAQSE
;
A
#
# COMPACT_ATOMS: atom_id res chain seq x y z
N MET A 1 -15.85 -34.98 26.94
CA MET A 1 -15.05 -34.04 26.16
C MET A 1 -13.68 -33.98 26.79
N ASP A 2 -12.67 -34.44 26.06
CA ASP A 2 -11.30 -34.63 26.54
C ASP A 2 -10.57 -33.29 26.62
N PRO A 3 -10.09 -32.83 27.78
CA PRO A 3 -9.40 -31.55 27.94
C PRO A 3 -8.06 -31.48 27.19
N ALA A 4 -7.49 -32.59 26.78
CA ALA A 4 -6.22 -32.65 26.05
C ALA A 4 -6.30 -32.14 24.61
N LEU A 5 -7.50 -32.09 23.99
CA LEU A 5 -7.70 -31.57 22.61
C LEU A 5 -7.87 -30.07 22.56
N ALA A 6 -8.14 -29.40 23.69
CA ALA A 6 -8.28 -27.94 23.74
C ALA A 6 -6.90 -27.24 23.92
N GLU A 7 -5.95 -27.89 24.57
CA GLU A 7 -4.59 -27.35 24.77
C GLU A 7 -3.72 -27.39 23.50
N THR A 8 -3.95 -28.37 22.61
CA THR A 8 -3.18 -28.47 21.36
C THR A 8 -3.59 -27.41 20.31
N ALA A 9 -4.83 -26.95 20.32
CA ALA A 9 -5.29 -25.89 19.41
C ALA A 9 -4.81 -24.50 19.87
N ALA A 10 -4.73 -24.24 21.16
CA ALA A 10 -4.22 -22.98 21.73
C ALA A 10 -2.69 -22.89 21.65
N GLY A 11 -1.97 -24.00 21.72
CA GLY A 11 -0.51 -24.06 21.57
C GLY A 11 -0.02 -23.83 20.14
N ALA A 12 -0.84 -24.16 19.14
CA ALA A 12 -0.50 -23.93 17.73
C ALA A 12 -0.64 -22.45 17.32
N ALA A 13 -1.42 -21.66 18.03
CA ALA A 13 -1.63 -20.23 17.76
C ALA A 13 -0.56 -19.31 18.39
N MET A 14 0.31 -19.82 19.25
CA MET A 14 1.33 -19.05 19.99
C MET A 14 2.78 -19.44 19.70
N ALA A 15 3.04 -20.29 18.74
CA ALA A 15 4.39 -20.41 18.18
C ALA A 15 4.64 -19.18 17.27
N LYS A 16 4.98 -18.04 17.90
CA LYS A 16 5.66 -16.96 17.20
C LYS A 16 6.86 -17.61 16.53
N GLN A 17 6.86 -17.66 15.21
CA GLN A 17 7.96 -18.25 14.44
C GLN A 17 9.21 -17.42 14.76
N GLU A 18 10.06 -17.92 15.67
CA GLU A 18 11.35 -17.32 15.94
C GLU A 18 12.11 -17.25 14.61
N GLY A 19 12.40 -16.03 14.13
CA GLY A 19 13.07 -15.79 12.83
C GLY A 19 12.19 -15.18 11.74
N SER A 20 10.94 -14.76 12.02
CA SER A 20 10.12 -14.02 11.03
C SER A 20 10.65 -12.60 10.85
N ARG A 21 11.01 -12.24 9.61
CA ARG A 21 11.43 -10.89 9.25
C ARG A 21 10.23 -9.96 9.18
N THR A 22 10.33 -8.77 9.75
CA THR A 22 9.35 -7.69 9.57
C THR A 22 9.41 -7.15 8.13
N ILE A 23 8.27 -7.12 7.44
CA ILE A 23 8.13 -6.63 6.07
C ILE A 23 7.76 -5.15 6.11
N ARG A 24 8.60 -4.28 5.55
CA ARG A 24 8.35 -2.84 5.50
C ARG A 24 7.53 -2.49 4.27
N VAL A 25 6.39 -1.90 4.53
CA VAL A 25 5.43 -1.48 3.48
C VAL A 25 5.35 0.04 3.47
N LEU A 26 5.65 0.66 2.32
CA LEU A 26 5.51 2.10 2.12
C LEU A 26 4.21 2.41 1.38
N PRO A 27 3.16 2.90 2.05
CA PRO A 27 2.01 3.49 1.37
C PRO A 27 2.38 4.89 0.86
N LEU A 28 2.60 5.04 -0.43
CA LEU A 28 3.00 6.27 -1.12
C LEU A 28 1.85 6.77 -1.99
N GLY A 29 1.46 8.05 -1.85
CA GLY A 29 0.35 8.55 -2.65
C GLY A 29 -0.11 9.96 -2.33
N ASP A 30 -1.35 10.23 -2.71
CA ASP A 30 -2.04 11.50 -2.51
C ASP A 30 -3.04 11.42 -1.34
N SER A 31 -4.17 12.16 -1.44
CA SER A 31 -5.25 12.17 -0.45
C SER A 31 -5.87 10.78 -0.21
N ILE A 32 -5.91 9.92 -1.22
CA ILE A 32 -6.47 8.57 -1.13
C ILE A 32 -5.61 7.70 -0.21
N THR A 33 -4.30 7.97 -0.16
CA THR A 33 -3.37 7.33 0.78
C THR A 33 -3.36 8.03 2.14
N GLN A 34 -3.31 9.37 2.21
CA GLN A 34 -3.28 10.11 3.48
C GLN A 34 -4.58 9.97 4.26
N GLY A 35 -5.72 10.35 3.66
CA GLY A 35 -7.03 10.39 4.31
C GLY A 35 -7.09 11.33 5.50
N GLY A 36 -7.94 11.01 6.47
CA GLY A 36 -7.96 11.69 7.75
C GLY A 36 -8.69 13.02 7.75
N ARG A 37 -9.88 13.07 7.16
CA ARG A 37 -10.87 14.10 7.48
C ARG A 37 -11.63 13.68 8.74
N SER A 38 -11.91 14.65 9.61
CA SER A 38 -12.58 14.40 10.90
C SER A 38 -14.10 14.36 10.79
N ASP A 39 -14.68 14.94 9.72
CA ASP A 39 -16.12 14.97 9.47
C ASP A 39 -16.70 13.62 8.95
N ARG A 40 -15.83 12.65 8.67
CA ARG A 40 -16.20 11.33 8.12
C ARG A 40 -15.12 10.28 8.40
N PRO A 41 -15.46 8.96 8.40
CA PRO A 41 -14.49 7.89 8.63
C PRO A 41 -13.60 7.65 7.39
N GLU A 42 -12.76 8.64 7.07
CA GLU A 42 -11.79 8.59 5.97
C GLU A 42 -10.48 7.94 6.43
N TYR A 43 -10.56 6.63 6.77
CA TYR A 43 -9.42 5.87 7.30
C TYR A 43 -8.44 5.41 6.22
N THR A 44 -8.80 5.53 4.94
CA THR A 44 -8.11 5.02 3.75
C THR A 44 -8.04 3.49 3.66
N TYR A 45 -7.51 3.00 2.53
CA TYR A 45 -7.27 1.57 2.33
C TYR A 45 -6.22 1.01 3.30
N ARG A 46 -5.31 1.85 3.82
CA ARG A 46 -4.24 1.47 4.74
C ARG A 46 -4.79 0.82 6.01
N TYR A 47 -5.86 1.39 6.56
CA TYR A 47 -6.47 0.93 7.79
C TYR A 47 -6.99 -0.52 7.70
N PRO A 48 -7.94 -0.87 6.82
CA PRO A 48 -8.36 -2.26 6.70
C PRO A 48 -7.24 -3.18 6.20
N LEU A 49 -6.32 -2.71 5.34
CA LEU A 49 -5.22 -3.52 4.84
C LEU A 49 -4.26 -3.95 5.96
N TYR A 50 -3.92 -3.03 6.87
CA TYR A 50 -3.04 -3.35 8.01
C TYR A 50 -3.58 -4.51 8.84
N PHE A 51 -4.83 -4.43 9.25
CA PHE A 51 -5.43 -5.50 10.05
C PHE A 51 -5.59 -6.81 9.26
N MET A 52 -5.90 -6.75 7.98
CA MET A 52 -5.91 -7.95 7.13
C MET A 52 -4.56 -8.65 7.06
N LEU A 53 -3.47 -7.87 6.98
CA LEU A 53 -2.11 -8.40 6.98
C LEU A 53 -1.76 -9.04 8.32
N LYS A 54 -2.08 -8.37 9.43
CA LYS A 54 -1.86 -8.90 10.80
C LYS A 54 -2.71 -10.14 11.08
N ASP A 55 -3.97 -10.14 10.69
CA ASP A 55 -4.89 -11.29 10.86
C ASP A 55 -4.43 -12.50 10.02
N ALA A 56 -3.79 -12.26 8.88
CA ALA A 56 -3.17 -13.30 8.05
C ALA A 56 -1.82 -13.81 8.61
N GLY A 57 -1.32 -13.25 9.73
CA GLY A 57 -0.10 -13.67 10.40
C GLY A 57 1.19 -13.05 9.87
N TYR A 58 1.10 -12.02 9.02
CA TYR A 58 2.29 -11.31 8.53
C TYR A 58 2.79 -10.29 9.54
N ASP A 59 4.10 -10.29 9.77
CA ASP A 59 4.77 -9.26 10.54
C ASP A 59 5.10 -8.09 9.60
N VAL A 60 4.25 -7.05 9.63
CA VAL A 60 4.37 -5.86 8.78
C VAL A 60 4.55 -4.60 9.61
N ASP A 61 5.32 -3.69 9.05
CA ASP A 61 5.64 -2.35 9.55
C ASP A 61 5.32 -1.36 8.41
N PHE A 62 4.33 -0.50 8.60
CA PHE A 62 4.09 0.58 7.66
C PHE A 62 5.11 1.67 7.90
N ILE A 63 5.73 2.18 6.84
CA ILE A 63 6.76 3.22 6.93
C ILE A 63 6.37 4.46 6.14
N GLY A 64 6.89 5.60 6.58
CA GLY A 64 6.66 6.90 5.96
C GLY A 64 7.10 8.04 6.88
N SER A 65 7.05 9.27 6.41
CA SER A 65 7.35 10.46 7.22
C SER A 65 6.10 11.03 7.89
N GLN A 66 4.91 10.61 7.46
CA GLN A 66 3.61 11.06 7.95
C GLN A 66 2.98 9.99 8.87
N ARG A 67 2.22 10.46 9.87
CA ARG A 67 1.38 9.62 10.75
C ARG A 67 -0.04 10.14 10.88
N ALA A 68 -0.23 11.43 10.62
CA ALA A 68 -1.51 12.11 10.74
C ALA A 68 -2.28 12.11 9.41
N GLY A 69 -3.60 12.21 9.49
CA GLY A 69 -4.42 12.54 8.32
C GLY A 69 -4.31 14.01 7.93
N LEU A 70 -5.20 14.44 7.04
CA LEU A 70 -5.31 15.85 6.64
C LEU A 70 -5.62 16.77 7.84
N GLU A 71 -6.46 16.30 8.75
CA GLU A 71 -6.86 17.05 9.95
C GLU A 71 -6.26 16.38 11.20
N GLU A 72 -5.64 17.15 12.08
CA GLU A 72 -5.01 16.64 13.30
C GLU A 72 -6.00 15.91 14.25
N SER A 73 -7.29 16.29 14.20
CA SER A 73 -8.34 15.67 14.99
C SER A 73 -8.81 14.31 14.46
N ALA A 74 -8.39 13.92 13.24
CA ALA A 74 -8.73 12.64 12.68
C ALA A 74 -8.00 11.51 13.43
N THR A 75 -8.75 10.46 13.77
CA THR A 75 -8.23 9.31 14.52
C THR A 75 -8.62 8.01 13.84
N TRP A 76 -7.80 6.98 14.04
CA TRP A 76 -8.05 5.61 13.60
C TRP A 76 -8.33 4.74 14.82
N PRO A 77 -9.50 4.06 14.91
CA PRO A 77 -9.81 3.21 16.04
C PRO A 77 -8.90 1.96 16.12
N ASP A 78 -8.60 1.53 17.32
CA ASP A 78 -7.98 0.21 17.52
C ASP A 78 -8.95 -0.92 17.11
N GLN A 79 -8.40 -2.03 16.61
CA GLN A 79 -9.17 -3.25 16.35
C GLN A 79 -8.67 -4.38 17.27
N ASN A 80 -9.58 -4.98 18.02
CA ASN A 80 -9.26 -6.10 18.94
C ASN A 80 -8.12 -5.80 19.92
N GLY A 81 -7.99 -4.54 20.35
CA GLY A 81 -6.90 -4.09 21.24
C GLY A 81 -5.55 -3.89 20.53
N MET A 82 -5.52 -3.97 19.21
CA MET A 82 -4.34 -3.66 18.39
C MET A 82 -4.48 -2.26 17.81
N ALA A 83 -3.47 -1.41 18.03
CA ALA A 83 -3.38 -0.10 17.43
C ALA A 83 -3.07 -0.21 15.92
N PHE A 84 -3.63 0.70 15.15
CA PHE A 84 -3.29 0.84 13.73
C PHE A 84 -1.89 1.46 13.60
N ASP A 85 -1.07 0.86 12.75
CA ASP A 85 0.18 1.48 12.32
C ASP A 85 -0.12 2.55 11.26
N ALA A 86 -0.04 3.81 11.67
CA ALA A 86 -0.50 4.94 10.88
C ALA A 86 0.55 5.52 9.93
N ASP A 87 1.79 4.98 9.91
CA ASP A 87 2.87 5.54 9.10
C ASP A 87 2.57 5.47 7.60
N HIS A 88 2.88 6.54 6.86
CA HIS A 88 2.63 6.64 5.42
C HIS A 88 3.40 7.80 4.77
N GLU A 89 3.39 7.83 3.43
CA GLU A 89 3.87 8.94 2.60
C GLU A 89 2.77 9.40 1.64
N GLY A 90 1.58 9.65 2.18
CA GLY A 90 0.44 10.23 1.45
C GLY A 90 0.35 11.73 1.67
N HIS A 91 0.15 12.50 0.60
CA HIS A 91 0.10 13.95 0.62
C HIS A 91 -1.15 14.48 -0.09
N TYR A 92 -2.06 15.03 0.66
CA TYR A 92 -3.38 15.46 0.19
C TYR A 92 -3.29 16.51 -0.92
N GLY A 93 -3.86 16.21 -2.09
CA GLY A 93 -3.90 17.11 -3.25
C GLY A 93 -2.63 17.10 -4.13
N TRP A 94 -1.60 16.33 -3.76
CA TRP A 94 -0.33 16.32 -4.50
C TRP A 94 -0.43 15.55 -5.82
N THR A 95 0.29 16.05 -6.81
CA THR A 95 0.51 15.43 -8.10
C THR A 95 1.64 14.40 -8.04
N THR A 96 1.72 13.56 -9.05
CA THR A 96 2.80 12.56 -9.17
C THR A 96 4.19 13.21 -9.20
N ALA A 97 4.32 14.36 -9.87
CA ALA A 97 5.58 15.08 -9.96
C ALA A 97 6.01 15.68 -8.60
N GLU A 98 5.07 16.24 -7.83
CA GLU A 98 5.37 16.76 -6.49
C GLU A 98 5.86 15.67 -5.56
N VAL A 99 5.24 14.49 -5.58
CA VAL A 99 5.71 13.33 -4.80
C VAL A 99 7.11 12.89 -5.24
N ARG A 100 7.36 12.77 -6.55
CA ARG A 100 8.67 12.44 -7.11
C ARG A 100 9.76 13.40 -6.61
N ASP A 101 9.49 14.70 -6.62
CA ASP A 101 10.47 15.74 -6.29
C ASP A 101 10.94 15.70 -4.81
N HIS A 102 10.11 15.15 -3.92
CA HIS A 102 10.40 15.03 -2.49
C HIS A 102 10.86 13.62 -2.07
N LEU A 103 10.60 12.60 -2.87
CA LEU A 103 10.78 11.20 -2.48
C LEU A 103 12.22 10.87 -2.05
N GLN A 104 13.22 11.41 -2.74
CA GLN A 104 14.64 11.16 -2.41
C GLN A 104 14.98 11.63 -0.99
N GLU A 105 14.45 12.78 -0.58
CA GLU A 105 14.62 13.32 0.76
C GLU A 105 13.98 12.39 1.81
N TRP A 106 12.73 11.97 1.59
CA TRP A 106 12.01 11.08 2.51
C TRP A 106 12.71 9.73 2.66
N LEU A 107 13.06 9.09 1.55
CA LEU A 107 13.81 7.83 1.53
C LEU A 107 15.16 7.91 2.26
N SER A 108 15.77 9.09 2.35
CA SER A 108 17.03 9.28 3.09
C SER A 108 16.84 9.30 4.61
N LYS A 109 15.61 9.58 5.07
CA LYS A 109 15.24 9.69 6.49
C LYS A 109 14.67 8.41 7.07
N TYR A 110 14.21 7.47 6.24
CA TYR A 110 13.67 6.21 6.74
C TYR A 110 14.79 5.36 7.37
N PRO A 111 14.52 4.70 8.50
CA PRO A 111 15.51 3.86 9.19
C PRO A 111 15.95 2.66 8.35
N ALA A 112 15.11 2.23 7.41
CA ALA A 112 15.41 1.19 6.43
C ALA A 112 14.52 1.34 5.18
N PRO A 113 14.96 0.83 4.01
CA PRO A 113 14.19 0.93 2.78
C PRO A 113 12.94 0.05 2.80
N PRO A 114 11.90 0.39 1.99
CA PRO A 114 10.72 -0.44 1.83
C PRO A 114 11.04 -1.77 1.15
N ASP A 115 10.32 -2.81 1.56
CA ASP A 115 10.27 -4.11 0.86
C ASP A 115 9.16 -4.14 -0.18
N ILE A 116 8.04 -3.49 0.14
CA ILE A 116 6.88 -3.29 -0.76
C ILE A 116 6.49 -1.82 -0.73
N THR A 117 6.27 -1.23 -1.91
CA THR A 117 5.69 0.12 -2.03
C THR A 117 4.33 0.03 -2.73
N LEU A 118 3.30 0.58 -2.09
CA LEU A 118 1.95 0.73 -2.63
C LEU A 118 1.82 2.15 -3.16
N ILE A 119 1.72 2.33 -4.48
CA ILE A 119 1.64 3.65 -5.10
C ILE A 119 0.22 3.92 -5.56
N ASP A 120 -0.39 4.97 -5.03
CA ASP A 120 -1.71 5.47 -5.46
C ASP A 120 -1.58 6.95 -5.83
N LEU A 121 -1.23 7.21 -7.10
CA LEU A 121 -0.94 8.54 -7.66
C LEU A 121 -1.56 8.69 -9.04
N GLY A 122 -1.70 9.93 -9.48
CA GLY A 122 -2.23 10.30 -10.79
C GLY A 122 -3.67 10.82 -10.74
N SER A 123 -4.34 10.73 -9.59
CA SER A 123 -5.71 11.25 -9.45
C SER A 123 -5.75 12.78 -9.58
N ASN A 124 -4.73 13.47 -9.10
CA ASN A 124 -4.60 14.93 -9.19
C ASN A 124 -3.99 15.41 -10.53
N ASP A 125 -3.50 14.49 -11.36
CA ASP A 125 -2.88 14.79 -12.67
C ASP A 125 -3.86 14.73 -13.84
N GLN A 126 -5.15 14.46 -13.60
CA GLN A 126 -6.14 14.23 -14.68
C GLN A 126 -6.38 15.46 -15.58
N GLU A 127 -6.05 16.65 -15.12
CA GLU A 127 -6.17 17.90 -15.89
C GLU A 127 -4.85 18.32 -16.57
N ALA A 128 -3.79 17.50 -16.47
CA ALA A 128 -2.52 17.81 -17.11
C ALA A 128 -2.61 17.82 -18.65
N ASP A 129 -1.86 18.71 -19.28
CA ASP A 129 -1.77 18.82 -20.74
C ASP A 129 -1.11 17.57 -21.37
N SER A 130 -0.19 16.96 -20.62
CA SER A 130 0.53 15.75 -21.03
C SER A 130 0.68 14.76 -19.88
N TYR A 131 0.05 13.61 -19.99
CA TYR A 131 0.24 12.52 -19.01
C TYR A 131 1.65 11.89 -19.09
N GLN A 132 2.35 12.05 -20.22
CA GLN A 132 3.73 11.58 -20.35
C GLN A 132 4.63 12.29 -19.33
N THR A 133 4.56 13.61 -19.25
CA THR A 133 5.39 14.42 -18.37
C THR A 133 4.85 14.53 -16.94
N ALA A 134 3.52 14.47 -16.79
CA ALA A 134 2.89 14.62 -15.47
C ALA A 134 2.86 13.31 -14.66
N ILE A 135 2.77 12.14 -15.32
CA ILE A 135 2.57 10.85 -14.66
C ILE A 135 3.66 9.85 -15.04
N VAL A 136 3.90 9.62 -16.35
CA VAL A 136 4.74 8.49 -16.80
C VAL A 136 6.18 8.67 -16.40
N GLU A 137 6.77 9.82 -16.71
CA GLU A 137 8.16 10.13 -16.35
C GLU A 137 8.35 10.16 -14.83
N PRO A 138 7.53 10.90 -14.05
CA PRO A 138 7.66 10.90 -12.60
C PRO A 138 7.50 9.53 -11.94
N LEU A 139 6.56 8.67 -12.40
CA LEU A 139 6.42 7.32 -11.84
C LEU A 139 7.63 6.43 -12.15
N LYS A 140 8.22 6.56 -13.33
CA LYS A 140 9.48 5.84 -13.65
C LYS A 140 10.63 6.29 -12.76
N ASP A 141 10.75 7.59 -12.51
CA ASP A 141 11.74 8.15 -11.59
C ASP A 141 11.52 7.62 -10.16
N ILE A 142 10.27 7.60 -9.68
CA ILE A 142 9.90 7.04 -8.38
C ILE A 142 10.35 5.58 -8.27
N VAL A 143 10.06 4.75 -9.27
CA VAL A 143 10.50 3.35 -9.29
C VAL A 143 12.03 3.23 -9.26
N ALA A 144 12.74 4.10 -9.98
CA ALA A 144 14.21 4.12 -9.97
C ALA A 144 14.76 4.49 -8.59
N MET A 145 14.26 5.56 -7.96
CA MET A 145 14.67 5.99 -6.61
C MET A 145 14.41 4.91 -5.54
N LEU A 146 13.28 4.21 -5.61
CA LEU A 146 12.97 3.10 -4.70
C LEU A 146 14.01 1.98 -4.85
N ARG A 147 14.40 1.65 -6.08
CA ARG A 147 15.41 0.63 -6.37
C ARG A 147 16.82 1.01 -5.97
N GLU A 148 17.18 2.29 -6.00
CA GLU A 148 18.44 2.76 -5.46
C GLU A 148 18.58 2.43 -3.97
N LYS A 149 17.47 2.43 -3.23
CA LYS A 149 17.44 2.08 -1.80
C LYS A 149 17.28 0.58 -1.55
N ASN A 150 16.45 -0.10 -2.34
CA ASN A 150 16.26 -1.55 -2.28
C ASN A 150 16.12 -2.12 -3.69
N PRO A 151 17.16 -2.72 -4.27
CA PRO A 151 17.10 -3.32 -5.62
C PRO A 151 16.04 -4.42 -5.78
N ASN A 152 15.52 -4.96 -4.68
CA ASN A 152 14.52 -6.02 -4.67
C ASN A 152 13.10 -5.52 -4.31
N VAL A 153 12.88 -4.20 -4.21
CA VAL A 153 11.58 -3.64 -3.83
C VAL A 153 10.48 -4.12 -4.77
N VAL A 154 9.36 -4.53 -4.18
CA VAL A 154 8.12 -4.81 -4.91
C VAL A 154 7.33 -3.51 -5.04
N VAL A 155 6.94 -3.13 -6.24
CA VAL A 155 6.13 -1.92 -6.49
C VAL A 155 4.76 -2.31 -7.02
N LEU A 156 3.72 -1.87 -6.32
CA LEU A 156 2.32 -2.10 -6.67
C LEU A 156 1.66 -0.76 -7.04
N LEU A 157 1.39 -0.57 -8.34
CA LEU A 157 0.78 0.65 -8.88
C LEU A 157 -0.75 0.52 -8.86
N GLY A 158 -1.42 1.27 -7.99
CA GLY A 158 -2.88 1.39 -7.98
C GLY A 158 -3.40 2.09 -9.22
N HIS A 159 -4.43 1.53 -9.85
CA HIS A 159 -5.13 2.21 -10.93
C HIS A 159 -6.03 3.30 -10.39
N ILE A 160 -6.15 4.41 -11.15
CA ILE A 160 -7.09 5.50 -10.86
C ILE A 160 -8.51 4.95 -10.67
N LEU A 161 -9.13 5.31 -9.56
CA LEU A 161 -10.45 4.82 -9.14
C LEU A 161 -11.57 5.28 -10.07
N ALA A 162 -11.57 6.58 -10.43
CA ALA A 162 -12.58 7.20 -11.26
C ALA A 162 -12.77 6.49 -12.60
N ASN A 163 -14.01 6.48 -13.11
CA ASN A 163 -14.37 5.86 -14.40
C ASN A 163 -14.54 6.86 -15.54
N GLY A 164 -14.21 8.13 -15.31
CA GLY A 164 -14.22 9.19 -16.30
C GLY A 164 -13.27 8.92 -17.49
N ARG A 165 -13.45 9.67 -18.58
CA ARG A 165 -12.62 9.50 -19.80
C ARG A 165 -11.13 9.69 -19.50
N LYS A 166 -10.75 10.68 -18.70
CA LYS A 166 -9.36 10.99 -18.34
C LYS A 166 -8.72 9.83 -17.57
N ALA A 167 -9.37 9.35 -16.52
CA ALA A 167 -8.91 8.19 -15.77
C ALA A 167 -8.70 6.95 -16.65
N ARG A 168 -9.64 6.69 -17.58
CA ARG A 168 -9.50 5.59 -18.55
C ARG A 168 -8.33 5.77 -19.52
N SER A 169 -7.92 7.00 -19.81
CA SER A 169 -6.73 7.28 -20.64
C SER A 169 -5.42 7.09 -19.88
N ILE A 170 -5.42 7.29 -18.54
CA ILE A 170 -4.25 7.12 -17.69
C ILE A 170 -3.95 5.63 -17.43
N ARG A 171 -4.98 4.79 -17.23
CA ARG A 171 -4.82 3.37 -16.89
C ARG A 171 -3.87 2.58 -17.80
N PRO A 172 -3.96 2.66 -19.14
CA PRO A 172 -3.01 1.97 -20.03
C PRO A 172 -1.56 2.44 -19.86
N LEU A 173 -1.34 3.69 -19.43
CA LEU A 173 -0.01 4.22 -19.15
C LEU A 173 0.58 3.60 -17.89
N LEU A 174 -0.21 3.39 -16.85
CA LEU A 174 0.22 2.68 -15.64
C LEU A 174 0.62 1.23 -15.96
N GLU A 175 -0.18 0.54 -16.79
CA GLU A 175 0.17 -0.80 -17.27
C GLU A 175 1.44 -0.82 -18.13
N GLN A 176 1.65 0.21 -18.94
CA GLN A 176 2.88 0.38 -19.72
C GLN A 176 4.08 0.57 -18.81
N ILE A 177 4.00 1.47 -17.81
CA ILE A 177 5.06 1.70 -16.83
C ILE A 177 5.43 0.38 -16.13
N ALA A 178 4.43 -0.38 -15.66
CA ALA A 178 4.67 -1.65 -15.00
C ALA A 178 5.43 -2.63 -15.92
N ARG A 179 5.02 -2.74 -17.20
CA ARG A 179 5.70 -3.60 -18.18
C ARG A 179 7.14 -3.17 -18.48
N GLU A 180 7.38 -1.85 -18.61
CA GLU A 180 8.68 -1.30 -19.01
C GLU A 180 9.69 -1.27 -17.85
N THR A 181 9.20 -1.15 -16.61
CA THR A 181 10.07 -1.00 -15.45
C THR A 181 10.27 -2.28 -14.64
N ARG A 182 9.40 -3.30 -14.75
CA ARG A 182 9.54 -4.54 -13.98
C ARG A 182 10.84 -5.28 -14.29
N THR A 183 11.42 -5.90 -13.26
CA THR A 183 12.55 -6.81 -13.38
C THR A 183 12.27 -8.14 -12.64
N PRO A 184 13.02 -9.21 -12.89
CA PRO A 184 12.82 -10.48 -12.16
C PRO A 184 12.98 -10.38 -10.65
N ILE A 185 13.83 -9.48 -10.16
CA ILE A 185 14.11 -9.28 -8.72
C ILE A 185 13.31 -8.14 -8.09
N SER A 186 12.82 -7.20 -8.89
CA SER A 186 12.00 -6.07 -8.45
C SER A 186 10.77 -5.96 -9.35
N PRO A 187 9.72 -6.71 -9.06
CA PRO A 187 8.49 -6.68 -9.84
C PRO A 187 7.80 -5.32 -9.70
N VAL A 188 7.19 -4.87 -10.79
CA VAL A 188 6.27 -3.74 -10.82
C VAL A 188 4.97 -4.24 -11.42
N GLU A 189 3.88 -4.17 -10.68
CA GLU A 189 2.57 -4.67 -11.08
C GLU A 189 1.48 -3.63 -10.86
N THR A 190 0.42 -3.72 -11.65
CA THR A 190 -0.74 -2.85 -11.50
C THR A 190 -1.83 -3.50 -10.64
N VAL A 191 -2.50 -2.70 -9.80
CA VAL A 191 -3.61 -3.12 -8.96
C VAL A 191 -4.90 -2.48 -9.46
N LEU A 192 -5.85 -3.29 -9.89
CA LEU A 192 -7.01 -2.86 -10.67
C LEU A 192 -8.17 -2.37 -9.77
N HIS A 193 -7.96 -1.31 -9.01
CA HIS A 193 -8.94 -0.77 -8.04
C HIS A 193 -10.27 -0.36 -8.67
N TYR A 194 -10.27 0.06 -9.94
CA TYR A 194 -11.48 0.50 -10.65
C TYR A 194 -12.48 -0.62 -10.97
N LYS A 195 -12.09 -1.87 -10.88
CA LYS A 195 -13.00 -3.00 -11.13
C LYS A 195 -14.05 -3.07 -10.04
N ASN A 196 -15.32 -3.15 -10.46
CA ASN A 196 -16.48 -3.13 -9.55
C ASN A 196 -16.55 -1.88 -8.65
N TRP A 197 -16.00 -0.75 -9.14
CA TRP A 197 -16.00 0.52 -8.45
C TRP A 197 -17.22 1.37 -8.81
N HIS A 198 -17.93 1.85 -7.81
CA HIS A 198 -19.13 2.68 -7.93
C HIS A 198 -18.82 4.08 -7.41
N GLU A 199 -18.41 4.98 -8.31
CA GLU A 199 -17.91 6.31 -7.96
C GLU A 199 -18.98 7.34 -7.59
N ARG A 200 -20.29 7.07 -7.89
CA ARG A 200 -21.34 8.06 -7.64
C ARG A 200 -21.71 8.13 -6.16
N PRO A 201 -21.41 9.26 -5.45
CA PRO A 201 -21.70 9.39 -4.04
C PRO A 201 -23.20 9.41 -3.76
N GLY A 202 -23.57 9.09 -2.51
CA GLY A 202 -24.96 9.14 -2.03
C GLY A 202 -25.86 7.97 -2.45
N LEU A 203 -25.33 7.00 -3.21
CA LEU A 203 -26.04 5.77 -3.51
C LEU A 203 -25.71 4.69 -2.45
N PRO A 204 -26.65 3.77 -2.11
CA PRO A 204 -26.40 2.73 -1.09
C PRO A 204 -25.22 1.81 -1.39
N TYR A 205 -24.84 1.71 -2.65
CA TYR A 205 -23.71 0.88 -3.12
C TYR A 205 -22.49 1.71 -3.56
N SER A 206 -22.46 3.03 -3.24
CA SER A 206 -21.33 3.89 -3.56
C SER A 206 -20.07 3.47 -2.81
N ASP A 207 -18.92 3.61 -3.47
CA ASP A 207 -17.60 3.38 -2.91
C ASP A 207 -16.86 4.68 -2.55
N THR A 208 -17.51 5.84 -2.74
CA THR A 208 -16.90 7.15 -2.48
C THR A 208 -17.80 8.04 -1.61
N PHE A 209 -17.14 8.97 -0.91
CA PHE A 209 -17.81 10.06 -0.21
C PHE A 209 -18.21 11.20 -1.17
N ASP A 210 -17.33 11.52 -2.14
CA ASP A 210 -17.37 12.77 -2.89
C ASP A 210 -16.82 12.67 -4.33
N TRP A 211 -17.04 11.55 -5.03
CA TRP A 211 -16.53 11.22 -6.36
C TRP A 211 -15.03 10.85 -6.41
N ALA A 212 -14.23 11.25 -5.44
CA ALA A 212 -12.79 11.02 -5.39
C ALA A 212 -12.40 10.08 -4.24
N HIS A 213 -12.79 10.44 -3.02
CA HIS A 213 -12.28 9.80 -1.81
C HIS A 213 -13.11 8.57 -1.42
N PRO A 214 -12.47 7.42 -1.23
CA PRO A 214 -13.12 6.17 -0.86
C PRO A 214 -13.86 6.26 0.48
N ASN A 215 -15.12 5.83 0.52
CA ASN A 215 -15.85 5.56 1.76
C ASN A 215 -15.42 4.19 2.32
N LEU A 216 -16.03 3.75 3.44
CA LEU A 216 -15.65 2.48 4.08
C LEU A 216 -15.72 1.27 3.13
N SER A 217 -16.71 1.22 2.21
CA SER A 217 -16.80 0.17 1.18
C SER A 217 -15.62 0.25 0.20
N GLY A 218 -15.33 1.46 -0.31
CA GLY A 218 -14.22 1.69 -1.22
C GLY A 218 -12.86 1.41 -0.60
N GLN A 219 -12.63 1.87 0.63
CA GLN A 219 -11.42 1.60 1.39
C GLN A 219 -11.18 0.09 1.55
N ARG A 220 -12.24 -0.67 1.87
CA ARG A 220 -12.16 -2.13 1.98
C ARG A 220 -11.85 -2.79 0.64
N LYS A 221 -12.49 -2.39 -0.46
CA LYS A 221 -12.20 -2.91 -1.81
C LYS A 221 -10.76 -2.66 -2.23
N MET A 222 -10.22 -1.45 -1.96
CA MET A 222 -8.82 -1.16 -2.25
C MET A 222 -7.90 -2.03 -1.41
N ALA A 223 -8.18 -2.21 -0.12
CA ALA A 223 -7.41 -3.08 0.75
C ALA A 223 -7.43 -4.54 0.28
N ASP A 224 -8.59 -5.08 -0.09
CA ASP A 224 -8.73 -6.44 -0.63
C ASP A 224 -7.87 -6.62 -1.91
N ASN A 225 -7.87 -5.61 -2.81
CA ASN A 225 -7.08 -5.62 -4.04
C ASN A 225 -5.58 -5.56 -3.76
N TYR A 226 -5.13 -4.68 -2.85
CA TYR A 226 -3.73 -4.61 -2.44
C TYR A 226 -3.29 -5.89 -1.72
N PHE A 227 -4.10 -6.41 -0.80
CA PHE A 227 -3.79 -7.66 -0.11
C PHE A 227 -3.59 -8.81 -1.10
N ALA A 228 -4.49 -8.95 -2.08
CA ALA A 228 -4.38 -9.97 -3.12
C ALA A 228 -3.10 -9.81 -3.97
N ALA A 229 -2.73 -8.56 -4.31
CA ALA A 229 -1.53 -8.27 -5.08
C ALA A 229 -0.23 -8.46 -4.26
N MET A 230 -0.24 -8.19 -2.96
CA MET A 230 0.90 -8.39 -2.06
C MET A 230 1.18 -9.86 -1.77
N ARG A 231 0.13 -10.69 -1.66
CA ARG A 231 0.21 -12.07 -1.16
C ARG A 231 1.31 -12.93 -1.81
N PRO A 232 1.54 -12.91 -3.14
CA PRO A 232 2.62 -13.72 -3.76
C PRO A 232 4.02 -13.35 -3.27
N TYR A 233 4.20 -12.16 -2.71
CA TYR A 233 5.49 -11.62 -2.25
C TYR A 233 5.68 -11.76 -0.74
N LEU A 234 4.60 -11.68 0.05
CA LEU A 234 4.64 -11.70 1.50
C LEU A 234 5.28 -12.97 2.04
N ASP A 235 4.84 -14.14 1.58
CA ASP A 235 5.38 -15.43 2.02
C ASP A 235 6.89 -15.54 1.75
N ARG A 236 7.34 -15.08 0.59
CA ARG A 236 8.76 -15.06 0.22
C ARG A 236 9.57 -14.10 1.08
N LEU A 237 9.05 -12.89 1.32
CA LEU A 237 9.74 -11.87 2.10
C LEU A 237 9.86 -12.27 3.57
N GLN A 238 8.81 -12.89 4.13
CA GLN A 238 8.80 -13.34 5.51
C GLN A 238 9.74 -14.54 5.75
N SER A 239 9.92 -15.42 4.75
CA SER A 239 10.76 -16.62 4.85
C SER A 239 12.24 -16.40 4.49
N SER A 240 12.64 -15.24 4.00
CA SER A 240 13.97 -15.02 3.42
C SER A 240 15.14 -15.05 4.41
N GLU A 241 14.91 -15.01 5.74
CA GLU A 241 15.97 -15.18 6.74
C GLU A 241 16.26 -16.64 7.15
N VAL A 242 15.33 -17.57 6.89
CA VAL A 242 15.53 -18.97 7.28
C VAL A 242 16.63 -19.65 6.42
N GLY A 243 16.88 -19.15 5.20
CA GLY A 243 17.86 -19.71 4.27
C GLY A 243 19.33 -19.31 4.54
N VAL A 244 19.57 -18.19 5.21
CA VAL A 244 20.95 -17.69 5.46
C VAL A 244 21.56 -18.33 6.69
N ALA A 245 20.76 -18.58 7.73
CA ALA A 245 21.23 -19.21 8.97
C ALA A 245 21.66 -20.68 8.79
N HIS A 246 21.05 -21.43 7.86
CA HIS A 246 21.40 -22.81 7.59
C HIS A 246 22.68 -22.99 6.75
N ARG A 247 23.10 -21.96 5.98
CA ARG A 247 24.37 -22.02 5.24
C ARG A 247 25.60 -21.65 6.06
N ALA A 248 25.43 -20.88 7.14
CA ALA A 248 26.54 -20.49 8.01
C ALA A 248 26.92 -21.55 9.06
N GLN A 249 26.15 -22.63 9.22
CA GLN A 249 26.42 -23.73 10.16
C GLN A 249 26.97 -25.00 9.48
N SER A 250 27.19 -24.96 8.17
CA SER A 250 27.69 -26.10 7.37
C SER A 250 29.04 -25.84 6.68
N GLU A 251 29.78 -24.83 7.09
CA GLU A 251 31.22 -24.60 6.83
C GLU A 251 31.98 -24.61 8.17
#